data_5e933c1cfb819ad8238d948ed9475638
#
_entry.id   5e933c1cfb819ad8238d948ed9475638
#
_cell.length_a   1.000
_cell.length_b   1.000
_cell.length_c   1.000
_cell.angle_alpha   90.00
_cell.angle_beta   90.00
_cell.angle_gamma   90.00
#
_symmetry.space_group_name_H-M   'P 1'
#
loop_
_entity.id
_entity.type
_entity.pdbx_description
1 polymer ?
#
loop_
_entity_poly.entity_id
_entity_poly.type
_entity_poly.pdbx_seq_one_letter_code
_entity_poly.pdbx_strand_id
1 'polypeptide(L)'
;MGMIFKGVWSLLLASAVLWLSPTIAHAQAPHFTLNRLDEAQLDSLAMLTANKIHELKLEEEPRVLVVDFFRNSTGESSQLGTLLADRFSESVTTYSSGIHILDRKVLKDYLFENWTGLEDLKSNEICLEVARQLGATGAILGTLTEKNGNVNLTLRLEGFGPPERQDDIFALRDRTVVFPFTEELRSALYHPGPNYTRSADKIPEEPDVFRAGVNGVTQPKCIYCPNPDYSDAARAVKFQGTVVLSVLVTAEGQLAGIYVLKGAPFGLTAVAIKATRNWRMEPAQKDGNPVSVRTNVEMAFRLL
;
A
#
# COMPACT_ATOMS: atom_id res chain seq x y z
N MET A 1 0.69 -87.50 9.85
CA MET A 1 1.97 -87.10 9.26
C MET A 1 1.79 -85.62 8.91
N GLY A 2 2.04 -84.81 9.85
CA GLY A 2 1.79 -83.37 9.72
C GLY A 2 2.97 -82.59 10.24
N MET A 3 3.59 -81.78 9.42
CA MET A 3 4.70 -80.93 9.74
C MET A 3 4.17 -79.55 10.24
N ILE A 4 4.62 -79.21 11.43
CA ILE A 4 4.37 -77.94 12.11
C ILE A 4 5.47 -76.97 11.66
N PHE A 5 5.11 -75.84 10.97
CA PHE A 5 6.01 -74.71 10.76
C PHE A 5 5.69 -73.63 11.78
N LYS A 6 6.66 -73.33 12.64
CA LYS A 6 6.68 -72.22 13.55
C LYS A 6 7.16 -70.96 12.76
N GLY A 7 6.30 -70.01 12.52
CA GLY A 7 6.67 -68.69 11.96
C GLY A 7 7.07 -67.74 13.08
N VAL A 8 8.26 -67.18 12.97
CA VAL A 8 8.83 -66.16 13.84
C VAL A 8 8.26 -64.80 13.43
N TRP A 9 7.57 -64.17 14.35
CA TRP A 9 7.10 -62.76 14.13
C TRP A 9 8.25 -61.81 14.48
N SER A 10 8.83 -61.18 13.47
CA SER A 10 9.70 -60.01 13.63
C SER A 10 8.86 -58.77 13.80
N LEU A 11 8.90 -58.17 14.99
CA LEU A 11 8.38 -56.85 15.29
C LEU A 11 9.29 -55.79 14.65
N LEU A 12 8.84 -55.21 13.54
CA LEU A 12 9.40 -53.98 12.99
C LEU A 12 8.79 -52.80 13.77
N LEU A 13 9.58 -52.22 14.66
CA LEU A 13 9.32 -50.92 15.27
C LEU A 13 9.52 -49.83 14.19
N ALA A 14 8.43 -49.40 13.59
CA ALA A 14 8.44 -48.19 12.77
C ALA A 14 8.50 -46.95 13.69
N SER A 15 9.68 -46.36 13.81
CA SER A 15 9.86 -45.07 14.44
C SER A 15 9.23 -44.00 13.55
N ALA A 16 8.00 -43.57 13.85
CA ALA A 16 7.39 -42.41 13.27
C ALA A 16 8.13 -41.18 13.78
N VAL A 17 9.02 -40.62 12.94
CA VAL A 17 9.57 -39.30 13.15
C VAL A 17 8.44 -38.29 12.82
N LEU A 18 7.79 -37.83 13.88
CA LEU A 18 6.86 -36.68 13.79
C LEU A 18 7.68 -35.44 13.41
N TRP A 19 7.62 -35.05 12.13
CA TRP A 19 8.01 -33.72 11.69
C TRP A 19 7.00 -32.74 12.28
N LEU A 20 7.35 -32.17 13.44
CA LEU A 20 6.72 -30.94 13.93
C LEU A 20 7.10 -29.83 12.98
N SER A 21 6.25 -29.59 11.99
CA SER A 21 6.27 -28.31 11.26
C SER A 21 6.10 -27.20 12.28
N PRO A 22 6.99 -26.20 12.33
CA PRO A 22 6.71 -25.03 13.13
C PRO A 22 5.48 -24.34 12.52
N THR A 23 4.31 -24.54 13.10
CA THR A 23 3.19 -23.66 12.93
C THR A 23 3.67 -22.28 13.37
N ILE A 24 4.01 -21.43 12.41
CA ILE A 24 4.12 -20.00 12.65
C ILE A 24 2.73 -19.58 13.13
N ALA A 25 2.57 -19.52 14.44
CA ALA A 25 1.42 -18.90 15.06
C ALA A 25 1.45 -17.45 14.55
N HIS A 26 0.60 -17.15 13.56
CA HIS A 26 0.23 -15.77 13.29
C HIS A 26 -0.38 -15.30 14.61
N ALA A 27 0.40 -14.56 15.40
CA ALA A 27 -0.13 -13.86 16.55
C ALA A 27 -1.30 -13.03 16.01
N GLN A 28 -2.53 -13.43 16.36
CA GLN A 28 -3.70 -12.64 16.07
C GLN A 28 -3.42 -11.27 16.66
N ALA A 29 -3.51 -10.23 15.83
CA ALA A 29 -3.40 -8.87 16.31
C ALA A 29 -4.34 -8.71 17.50
N PRO A 30 -3.91 -8.10 18.61
CA PRO A 30 -4.76 -7.94 19.78
C PRO A 30 -6.05 -7.26 19.33
N HIS A 31 -7.20 -7.89 19.61
CA HIS A 31 -8.51 -7.32 19.35
C HIS A 31 -8.69 -6.17 20.35
N PHE A 32 -8.27 -4.99 19.94
CA PHE A 32 -8.49 -3.78 20.69
C PHE A 32 -9.88 -3.21 20.36
N THR A 33 -10.65 -2.86 21.37
CA THR A 33 -11.95 -2.19 21.25
C THR A 33 -11.94 -0.89 22.05
N LEU A 34 -12.52 0.17 21.47
CA LEU A 34 -12.72 1.42 22.20
C LEU A 34 -13.73 1.21 23.33
N ASN A 35 -13.54 1.88 24.43
CA ASN A 35 -14.55 1.92 25.48
C ASN A 35 -15.68 2.91 25.09
N ARG A 36 -16.81 2.84 25.78
CA ARG A 36 -18.01 3.66 25.47
C ARG A 36 -17.76 5.17 25.53
N LEU A 37 -16.85 5.63 26.38
CA LEU A 37 -16.53 7.07 26.48
C LEU A 37 -15.71 7.53 25.28
N ASP A 38 -14.75 6.71 24.85
CA ASP A 38 -13.92 6.99 23.69
C ASP A 38 -14.76 6.96 22.40
N GLU A 39 -15.69 6.00 22.28
CA GLU A 39 -16.67 5.97 21.19
C GLU A 39 -17.53 7.24 21.15
N ALA A 40 -18.08 7.68 22.28
CA ALA A 40 -18.90 8.89 22.33
C ALA A 40 -18.13 10.18 21.99
N GLN A 41 -16.84 10.24 22.32
CA GLN A 41 -15.98 11.34 21.89
C GLN A 41 -15.74 11.33 20.38
N LEU A 42 -15.55 10.14 19.80
CA LEU A 42 -15.35 9.98 18.36
C LEU A 42 -16.63 10.32 17.60
N ASP A 43 -17.80 9.90 18.09
CA ASP A 43 -19.12 10.26 17.56
C ASP A 43 -19.33 11.78 17.55
N SER A 44 -19.00 12.43 18.65
CA SER A 44 -19.08 13.89 18.76
C SER A 44 -18.19 14.59 17.73
N LEU A 45 -16.96 14.07 17.51
CA LEU A 45 -16.05 14.59 16.52
C LEU A 45 -16.59 14.37 15.10
N ALA A 46 -17.19 13.21 14.83
CA ALA A 46 -17.81 12.89 13.56
C ALA A 46 -18.98 13.83 13.23
N MET A 47 -19.87 14.08 14.21
CA MET A 47 -20.98 15.03 14.06
C MET A 47 -20.48 16.46 13.78
N LEU A 48 -19.46 16.91 14.51
CA LEU A 48 -18.85 18.25 14.28
C LEU A 48 -18.22 18.36 12.88
N THR A 49 -17.57 17.28 12.44
CA THR A 49 -16.97 17.22 11.10
C THR A 49 -18.05 17.26 10.03
N ALA A 50 -19.11 16.48 10.16
CA ALA A 50 -20.24 16.47 9.25
C ALA A 50 -20.91 17.85 9.16
N ASN A 51 -21.18 18.48 10.29
CA ASN A 51 -21.73 19.85 10.32
C ASN A 51 -20.82 20.85 9.59
N LYS A 52 -19.50 20.72 9.79
CA LYS A 52 -18.54 21.58 9.09
C LYS A 52 -18.57 21.39 7.58
N ILE A 53 -18.67 20.15 7.10
CA ILE A 53 -18.80 19.86 5.67
C ILE A 53 -20.10 20.44 5.12
N HIS A 54 -21.23 20.35 5.85
CA HIS A 54 -22.50 20.96 5.43
C HIS A 54 -22.45 22.50 5.39
N GLU A 55 -21.70 23.14 6.31
CA GLU A 55 -21.51 24.59 6.28
C GLU A 55 -20.82 25.09 5.00
N LEU A 56 -20.03 24.22 4.33
CA LEU A 56 -19.36 24.56 3.08
C LEU A 56 -20.32 24.72 1.90
N LYS A 57 -21.58 24.28 2.03
CA LYS A 57 -22.66 24.40 1.02
C LYS A 57 -22.22 23.96 -0.37
N LEU A 58 -21.67 22.74 -0.43
CA LEU A 58 -21.28 22.10 -1.69
C LEU A 58 -22.54 21.88 -2.57
N GLU A 59 -22.40 22.03 -3.89
CA GLU A 59 -23.54 21.89 -4.83
C GLU A 59 -24.07 20.45 -4.91
N GLU A 60 -23.21 19.46 -4.68
CA GLU A 60 -23.52 18.03 -4.70
C GLU A 60 -23.31 17.41 -3.32
N GLU A 61 -23.92 16.24 -3.10
CA GLU A 61 -23.66 15.44 -1.91
C GLU A 61 -22.16 15.06 -1.89
N PRO A 62 -21.39 15.52 -0.90
CA PRO A 62 -19.95 15.32 -0.89
C PRO A 62 -19.59 13.86 -0.68
N ARG A 63 -18.70 13.36 -1.53
CA ARG A 63 -18.07 12.05 -1.39
C ARG A 63 -16.73 12.24 -0.68
N VAL A 64 -16.59 11.61 0.46
CA VAL A 64 -15.48 11.87 1.39
C VAL A 64 -14.58 10.66 1.51
N LEU A 65 -13.29 10.85 1.29
CA LEU A 65 -12.25 9.88 1.56
C LEU A 65 -11.75 10.04 3.00
N VAL A 66 -11.88 9.01 3.83
CA VAL A 66 -11.23 8.97 5.15
C VAL A 66 -9.97 8.13 5.04
N VAL A 67 -8.83 8.75 5.29
CA VAL A 67 -7.51 8.08 5.30
C VAL A 67 -7.22 7.56 6.71
N ASP A 68 -6.33 6.57 6.84
CA ASP A 68 -5.83 6.12 8.14
C ASP A 68 -5.24 7.30 8.93
N PHE A 69 -5.36 7.25 10.26
CA PHE A 69 -4.80 8.29 11.10
C PHE A 69 -3.35 7.98 11.46
N PHE A 70 -2.47 8.94 11.22
CA PHE A 70 -1.04 8.76 11.31
C PHE A 70 -0.48 9.21 12.65
N ARG A 71 0.56 8.53 13.14
CA ARG A 71 1.33 9.03 14.29
C ARG A 71 2.10 10.29 13.93
N ASN A 72 1.96 11.34 14.72
CA ASN A 72 2.64 12.61 14.47
C ASN A 72 4.18 12.48 14.55
N SER A 73 4.68 11.64 15.44
CA SER A 73 6.12 11.49 15.68
C SER A 73 6.88 10.83 14.53
N THR A 74 6.27 9.86 13.85
CA THR A 74 6.91 9.09 12.77
C THR A 74 6.22 9.27 11.42
N GLY A 75 4.96 9.72 11.44
CA GLY A 75 4.13 9.79 10.26
C GLY A 75 3.72 8.41 9.72
N GLU A 76 3.86 7.36 10.52
CA GLU A 76 3.45 6.01 10.14
C GLU A 76 2.01 5.73 10.54
N SER A 77 1.35 4.84 9.78
CA SER A 77 0.08 4.26 10.19
C SER A 77 0.29 3.31 11.37
N SER A 78 -0.74 3.17 12.19
CA SER A 78 -0.74 2.26 13.35
C SER A 78 -2.08 1.52 13.42
N GLN A 79 -2.13 0.43 14.19
CA GLN A 79 -3.38 -0.30 14.41
C GLN A 79 -4.45 0.61 15.02
N LEU A 80 -4.07 1.48 15.95
CA LEU A 80 -4.98 2.48 16.53
C LEU A 80 -5.46 3.47 15.46
N GLY A 81 -4.58 3.96 14.60
CA GLY A 81 -4.93 4.90 13.54
C GLY A 81 -5.92 4.33 12.55
N THR A 82 -5.73 3.07 12.16
CA THR A 82 -6.67 2.35 11.28
C THR A 82 -8.04 2.15 11.97
N LEU A 83 -8.04 1.68 13.22
CA LEU A 83 -9.27 1.46 13.98
C LEU A 83 -10.07 2.76 14.16
N LEU A 84 -9.41 3.84 14.57
CA LEU A 84 -10.08 5.14 14.76
C LEU A 84 -10.63 5.69 13.45
N ALA A 85 -9.92 5.51 12.33
CA ALA A 85 -10.41 5.93 11.03
C ALA A 85 -11.61 5.10 10.55
N ASP A 86 -11.61 3.77 10.80
CA ASP A 86 -12.76 2.90 10.49
C ASP A 86 -13.98 3.32 11.32
N ARG A 87 -13.85 3.47 12.64
CA ARG A 87 -14.93 3.89 13.54
C ARG A 87 -15.42 5.30 13.25
N PHE A 88 -14.53 6.23 12.97
CA PHE A 88 -14.90 7.58 12.57
C PHE A 88 -15.73 7.59 11.28
N SER A 89 -15.37 6.77 10.30
CA SER A 89 -16.11 6.62 9.05
C SER A 89 -17.53 6.11 9.29
N GLU A 90 -17.67 5.09 10.16
CA GLU A 90 -18.97 4.55 10.59
C GLU A 90 -19.82 5.63 11.29
N SER A 91 -19.22 6.40 12.20
CA SER A 91 -19.89 7.47 12.94
C SER A 91 -20.36 8.59 12.02
N VAL A 92 -19.54 9.05 11.08
CA VAL A 92 -19.97 10.05 10.09
C VAL A 92 -21.15 9.55 9.27
N THR A 93 -21.10 8.31 8.80
CA THR A 93 -22.20 7.70 8.04
C THR A 93 -23.49 7.60 8.86
N THR A 94 -23.36 7.31 10.16
CA THR A 94 -24.52 7.15 11.07
C THR A 94 -25.16 8.48 11.41
N TYR A 95 -24.36 9.52 11.66
CA TYR A 95 -24.84 10.81 12.20
C TYR A 95 -24.99 11.91 11.16
N SER A 96 -24.67 11.66 9.88
CA SER A 96 -24.84 12.65 8.83
C SER A 96 -25.71 12.12 7.67
N SER A 97 -26.63 12.97 7.18
CA SER A 97 -27.32 12.74 5.92
C SER A 97 -26.65 13.56 4.80
N GLY A 98 -26.60 13.01 3.58
CA GLY A 98 -26.07 13.71 2.42
C GLY A 98 -24.52 13.81 2.38
N ILE A 99 -23.80 13.05 3.20
CA ILE A 99 -22.35 12.86 3.07
C ILE A 99 -22.08 11.39 2.79
N HIS A 100 -21.41 11.11 1.67
CA HIS A 100 -21.05 9.76 1.27
C HIS A 100 -19.59 9.47 1.64
N ILE A 101 -19.38 8.66 2.68
CA ILE A 101 -18.04 8.15 2.99
C ILE A 101 -17.70 7.06 1.98
N LEU A 102 -16.57 7.20 1.30
CA LEU A 102 -16.04 6.16 0.42
C LEU A 102 -15.66 4.93 1.24
N ASP A 103 -16.04 3.75 0.73
CA ASP A 103 -15.61 2.49 1.34
C ASP A 103 -14.08 2.42 1.38
N ARG A 104 -13.55 2.24 2.58
CA ARG A 104 -12.10 2.16 2.80
C ARG A 104 -11.42 1.01 2.06
N LYS A 105 -12.20 0.00 1.66
CA LYS A 105 -11.71 -1.06 0.77
C LYS A 105 -11.30 -0.50 -0.60
N VAL A 106 -12.05 0.46 -1.14
CA VAL A 106 -11.72 1.12 -2.42
C VAL A 106 -10.36 1.83 -2.34
N LEU A 107 -10.09 2.51 -1.22
CA LEU A 107 -8.76 3.10 -0.98
C LEU A 107 -7.67 2.03 -0.93
N LYS A 108 -7.89 0.95 -0.18
CA LYS A 108 -6.91 -0.14 -0.02
C LYS A 108 -6.58 -0.80 -1.37
N ASP A 109 -7.61 -1.11 -2.16
CA ASP A 109 -7.45 -1.69 -3.49
C ASP A 109 -6.68 -0.72 -4.42
N TYR A 110 -7.03 0.57 -4.39
CA TYR A 110 -6.31 1.59 -5.17
C TYR A 110 -4.82 1.67 -4.79
N LEU A 111 -4.50 1.72 -3.50
CA LEU A 111 -3.11 1.79 -3.02
C LEU A 111 -2.31 0.59 -3.50
N PHE A 112 -2.89 -0.60 -3.39
CA PHE A 112 -2.26 -1.84 -3.84
C PHE A 112 -2.02 -1.84 -5.36
N GLU A 113 -3.02 -1.51 -6.16
CA GLU A 113 -2.94 -1.53 -7.61
C GLU A 113 -1.98 -0.46 -8.16
N ASN A 114 -1.90 0.68 -7.50
CA ASN A 114 -1.11 1.83 -7.95
C ASN A 114 0.25 1.96 -7.27
N TRP A 115 0.72 0.98 -6.52
CA TRP A 115 2.02 1.00 -5.84
C TRP A 115 2.20 2.20 -4.91
N THR A 116 1.11 2.72 -4.36
CA THR A 116 1.11 3.86 -3.46
C THR A 116 1.18 3.36 -2.03
N GLY A 117 2.11 3.88 -1.23
CA GLY A 117 2.15 3.61 0.20
C GLY A 117 1.08 4.43 0.92
N LEU A 118 0.57 3.88 2.03
CA LEU A 118 -0.36 4.63 2.87
C LEU A 118 0.29 5.90 3.44
N GLU A 119 1.57 5.83 3.75
CA GLU A 119 2.38 6.95 4.23
C GLU A 119 2.54 8.10 3.22
N ASP A 120 2.43 7.82 1.92
CA ASP A 120 2.47 8.85 0.88
C ASP A 120 1.29 9.81 1.01
N LEU A 121 0.15 9.32 1.54
CA LEU A 121 -1.08 10.12 1.70
C LEU A 121 -0.98 11.21 2.78
N LYS A 122 0.13 11.31 3.50
CA LYS A 122 0.42 12.46 4.40
C LYS A 122 0.66 13.75 3.62
N SER A 123 1.19 13.66 2.40
CA SER A 123 1.27 14.80 1.50
C SER A 123 -0.13 15.21 1.06
N ASN A 124 -0.45 16.49 1.20
CA ASN A 124 -1.74 17.03 0.78
C ASN A 124 -1.95 16.82 -0.71
N GLU A 125 -0.93 17.10 -1.53
CA GLU A 125 -0.99 16.97 -2.98
C GLU A 125 -1.28 15.51 -3.39
N ILE A 126 -0.59 14.56 -2.78
CA ILE A 126 -0.78 13.13 -3.05
C ILE A 126 -2.17 12.68 -2.58
N CYS A 127 -2.56 13.04 -1.37
CA CYS A 127 -3.86 12.69 -0.81
C CYS A 127 -5.01 13.22 -1.68
N LEU A 128 -4.95 14.48 -2.11
CA LEU A 128 -5.95 15.09 -2.96
C LEU A 128 -6.00 14.46 -4.37
N GLU A 129 -4.85 14.09 -4.93
CA GLU A 129 -4.84 13.39 -6.22
C GLU A 129 -5.46 12.00 -6.11
N VAL A 130 -5.15 11.25 -5.05
CA VAL A 130 -5.80 9.96 -4.78
C VAL A 130 -7.30 10.14 -4.58
N ALA A 131 -7.72 11.12 -3.78
CA ALA A 131 -9.13 11.44 -3.56
C ALA A 131 -9.83 11.76 -4.89
N ARG A 132 -9.23 12.58 -5.75
CA ARG A 132 -9.74 12.92 -7.07
C ARG A 132 -9.92 11.70 -7.97
N GLN A 133 -8.92 10.79 -7.99
CA GLN A 133 -9.00 9.57 -8.80
C GLN A 133 -10.05 8.58 -8.30
N LEU A 134 -10.34 8.58 -7.01
CA LEU A 134 -11.42 7.82 -6.41
C LEU A 134 -12.79 8.51 -6.52
N GLY A 135 -12.84 9.69 -7.15
CA GLY A 135 -14.05 10.48 -7.30
C GLY A 135 -14.56 11.05 -5.98
N ALA A 136 -13.68 11.33 -5.03
CA ALA A 136 -14.01 12.04 -3.81
C ALA A 136 -14.00 13.54 -4.02
N THR A 137 -14.89 14.26 -3.31
CA THR A 137 -14.94 15.71 -3.23
C THR A 137 -13.80 16.26 -2.38
N GLY A 138 -13.36 15.48 -1.38
CA GLY A 138 -12.25 15.82 -0.49
C GLY A 138 -11.88 14.66 0.41
N ALA A 139 -10.88 14.88 1.27
CA ALA A 139 -10.33 13.88 2.16
C ALA A 139 -10.27 14.35 3.62
N ILE A 140 -10.40 13.41 4.55
CA ILE A 140 -10.18 13.61 5.98
C ILE A 140 -8.94 12.83 6.40
N LEU A 141 -7.98 13.54 6.96
CA LEU A 141 -6.76 12.99 7.52
C LEU A 141 -6.74 13.20 9.03
N GLY A 142 -6.27 12.21 9.76
CA GLY A 142 -6.11 12.30 11.22
C GLY A 142 -4.65 12.20 11.63
N THR A 143 -4.31 12.93 12.70
CA THR A 143 -2.98 12.87 13.33
C THR A 143 -3.12 12.47 14.79
N LEU A 144 -2.40 11.43 15.19
CA LEU A 144 -2.33 10.94 16.56
C LEU A 144 -1.06 11.44 17.24
N THR A 145 -1.23 12.14 18.36
CA THR A 145 -0.13 12.70 19.14
C THR A 145 -0.22 12.25 20.60
N GLU A 146 0.83 11.59 21.08
CA GLU A 146 0.95 11.33 22.52
C GLU A 146 1.37 12.61 23.25
N LYS A 147 0.57 13.03 24.23
CA LYS A 147 0.83 14.21 25.03
C LYS A 147 0.22 14.07 26.43
N ASN A 148 1.02 14.33 27.47
CA ASN A 148 0.57 14.34 28.86
C ASN A 148 -0.18 13.06 29.31
N GLY A 149 0.30 11.89 28.87
CA GLY A 149 -0.33 10.62 29.20
C GLY A 149 -1.68 10.38 28.52
N ASN A 150 -1.93 11.05 27.40
CA ASN A 150 -3.11 10.87 26.55
C ASN A 150 -2.72 10.72 25.08
N VAL A 151 -3.60 10.12 24.30
CA VAL A 151 -3.54 10.14 22.82
C VAL A 151 -4.51 11.20 22.33
N ASN A 152 -4.00 12.17 21.61
CA ASN A 152 -4.77 13.26 21.01
C ASN A 152 -4.97 12.98 19.53
N LEU A 153 -6.22 12.92 19.08
CA LEU A 153 -6.59 12.85 17.66
C LEU A 153 -6.95 14.26 17.18
N THR A 154 -6.25 14.74 16.18
CA THR A 154 -6.56 15.98 15.46
C THR A 154 -6.90 15.65 14.01
N LEU A 155 -8.02 16.19 13.51
CA LEU A 155 -8.45 15.99 12.13
C LEU A 155 -8.12 17.20 11.25
N ARG A 156 -7.92 16.91 9.96
CA ARG A 156 -7.73 17.89 8.90
C ARG A 156 -8.60 17.52 7.72
N LEU A 157 -9.35 18.50 7.19
CA LEU A 157 -10.13 18.37 5.97
C LEU A 157 -9.34 18.98 4.81
N GLU A 158 -9.24 18.24 3.71
CA GLU A 158 -8.51 18.69 2.53
C GLU A 158 -9.41 18.59 1.29
N GLY A 159 -9.31 19.57 0.38
CA GLY A 159 -9.96 19.56 -0.93
C GLY A 159 -11.43 19.94 -0.97
N PHE A 160 -12.06 20.26 0.13
CA PHE A 160 -13.46 20.70 0.16
C PHE A 160 -13.57 22.18 -0.23
N GLY A 161 -14.43 22.46 -1.21
CA GLY A 161 -14.69 23.82 -1.68
C GLY A 161 -13.78 24.29 -2.82
N PRO A 162 -14.07 25.46 -3.40
CA PRO A 162 -13.31 26.02 -4.50
C PRO A 162 -11.88 26.42 -4.03
N PRO A 163 -10.91 26.45 -4.96
CA PRO A 163 -9.49 26.73 -4.64
C PRO A 163 -9.28 28.02 -3.84
N GLU A 164 -10.11 29.03 -4.07
CA GLU A 164 -10.04 30.35 -3.41
C GLU A 164 -10.46 30.30 -1.92
N ARG A 165 -11.12 29.21 -1.49
CA ARG A 165 -11.61 29.01 -0.12
C ARG A 165 -10.90 27.88 0.64
N GLN A 166 -9.89 27.27 0.04
CA GLN A 166 -9.17 26.17 0.70
C GLN A 166 -8.55 26.59 2.04
N ASP A 167 -8.19 27.85 2.20
CA ASP A 167 -7.66 28.38 3.46
C ASP A 167 -8.72 28.48 4.59
N ASP A 168 -10.00 28.60 4.25
CA ASP A 168 -11.10 28.70 5.22
C ASP A 168 -11.50 27.34 5.84
N ILE A 169 -11.04 26.22 5.25
CA ILE A 169 -11.40 24.84 5.63
C ILE A 169 -10.63 24.33 6.87
N PHE A 170 -9.70 25.12 7.36
CA PHE A 170 -8.79 24.76 8.45
C PHE A 170 -9.42 24.69 9.87
N ALA A 171 -10.70 24.95 10.00
CA ALA A 171 -11.33 25.13 11.30
C ALA A 171 -11.45 23.89 12.19
N LEU A 172 -11.12 22.68 11.71
CA LEU A 172 -11.05 21.47 12.58
C LEU A 172 -9.68 21.30 13.26
N ARG A 173 -8.67 22.10 12.91
CA ARG A 173 -7.34 22.03 13.56
C ARG A 173 -7.38 22.25 15.07
N ASP A 174 -8.40 22.99 15.56
CA ASP A 174 -8.55 23.28 16.99
C ASP A 174 -9.42 22.24 17.72
N ARG A 175 -9.96 21.25 17.02
CA ARG A 175 -10.78 20.18 17.60
C ARG A 175 -9.94 18.93 17.80
N THR A 176 -9.56 18.71 19.05
CA THR A 176 -8.79 17.54 19.47
C THR A 176 -9.66 16.66 20.34
N VAL A 177 -9.80 15.40 20.01
CA VAL A 177 -10.33 14.38 20.91
C VAL A 177 -9.17 13.77 21.69
N VAL A 178 -9.37 13.60 22.99
CA VAL A 178 -8.35 13.13 23.90
C VAL A 178 -8.78 11.78 24.47
N PHE A 179 -7.99 10.75 24.19
CA PHE A 179 -8.19 9.42 24.73
C PHE A 179 -7.24 9.18 25.90
N PRO A 180 -7.72 8.67 27.07
CA PRO A 180 -6.85 8.27 28.16
C PRO A 180 -5.86 7.21 27.69
N PHE A 181 -4.58 7.35 28.02
CA PHE A 181 -3.52 6.45 27.52
C PHE A 181 -3.46 5.17 28.35
N THR A 182 -4.30 4.21 28.00
CA THR A 182 -4.23 2.85 28.56
C THR A 182 -3.10 2.03 27.90
N GLU A 183 -2.70 0.93 28.51
CA GLU A 183 -1.66 0.06 27.94
C GLU A 183 -2.09 -0.57 26.61
N GLU A 184 -3.39 -0.85 26.46
CA GLU A 184 -3.95 -1.35 25.20
C GLU A 184 -3.88 -0.29 24.10
N LEU A 185 -4.26 0.96 24.39
CA LEU A 185 -4.13 2.09 23.45
C LEU A 185 -2.68 2.34 23.08
N ARG A 186 -1.78 2.24 24.06
CA ARG A 186 -0.33 2.33 23.82
C ARG A 186 0.13 1.25 22.87
N SER A 187 -0.21 0.01 23.16
CA SER A 187 0.13 -1.13 22.30
C SER A 187 -0.38 -0.91 20.85
N ALA A 188 -1.65 -0.56 20.69
CA ALA A 188 -2.24 -0.31 19.37
C ALA A 188 -1.64 0.91 18.65
N LEU A 189 -1.22 1.96 19.38
CA LEU A 189 -0.54 3.12 18.79
C LEU A 189 0.83 2.79 18.24
N TYR A 190 1.58 1.90 18.90
CA TYR A 190 2.95 1.56 18.50
C TYR A 190 3.05 0.29 17.64
N HIS A 191 1.98 -0.49 17.51
CA HIS A 191 1.95 -1.57 16.52
C HIS A 191 1.70 -1.00 15.12
N PRO A 192 2.44 -1.47 14.11
CA PRO A 192 2.25 -1.05 12.73
C PRO A 192 0.80 -1.28 12.28
N GLY A 193 0.28 -0.35 11.52
CA GLY A 193 -0.96 -0.52 10.79
C GLY A 193 -0.81 -1.55 9.64
N PRO A 194 -1.90 -1.86 8.95
CA PRO A 194 -1.85 -2.78 7.83
C PRO A 194 -1.01 -2.19 6.70
N ASN A 195 -0.21 -3.04 6.06
CA ASN A 195 0.55 -2.67 4.89
C ASN A 195 -0.28 -2.96 3.63
N TYR A 196 -0.65 -1.92 2.90
CA TYR A 196 -1.38 -2.01 1.63
C TYR A 196 -0.47 -1.95 0.42
N THR A 197 0.84 -1.77 0.59
CA THR A 197 1.78 -1.67 -0.53
C THR A 197 1.95 -3.02 -1.20
N ARG A 198 1.84 -3.03 -2.51
CA ARG A 198 2.08 -4.21 -3.34
C ARG A 198 3.55 -4.65 -3.20
N SER A 199 3.78 -5.92 -2.95
CA SER A 199 5.12 -6.49 -2.98
C SER A 199 5.57 -6.73 -4.43
N ALA A 200 6.90 -6.89 -4.61
CA ALA A 200 7.46 -7.26 -5.90
C ALA A 200 6.82 -8.52 -6.48
N ASP A 201 6.67 -8.55 -7.80
CA ASP A 201 6.19 -9.73 -8.50
C ASP A 201 7.14 -10.92 -8.29
N LYS A 202 6.58 -12.12 -8.12
CA LYS A 202 7.38 -13.34 -8.12
C LYS A 202 7.83 -13.65 -9.55
N ILE A 203 9.13 -13.79 -9.73
CA ILE A 203 9.70 -14.20 -11.00
C ILE A 203 9.70 -15.72 -11.06
N PRO A 204 9.09 -16.36 -12.09
CA PRO A 204 9.15 -17.81 -12.24
C PRO A 204 10.59 -18.26 -12.54
N GLU A 205 10.93 -19.47 -12.12
CA GLU A 205 12.17 -20.12 -12.51
C GLU A 205 12.04 -20.58 -13.99
N GLU A 206 13.02 -20.20 -14.80
CA GLU A 206 13.07 -20.50 -16.22
C GLU A 206 14.42 -21.21 -16.48
N PRO A 207 14.44 -22.53 -16.69
CA PRO A 207 15.68 -23.31 -16.74
C PRO A 207 16.62 -22.91 -17.86
N ASP A 208 16.11 -22.38 -18.97
CA ASP A 208 16.91 -21.98 -20.15
C ASP A 208 17.23 -20.48 -20.20
N VAL A 209 17.00 -19.76 -19.08
CA VAL A 209 17.24 -18.32 -18.98
C VAL A 209 18.44 -18.05 -18.09
N PHE A 210 19.44 -17.40 -18.65
CA PHE A 210 20.64 -17.01 -17.91
C PHE A 210 20.45 -15.68 -17.17
N ARG A 211 21.32 -15.40 -16.22
CA ARG A 211 21.45 -14.05 -15.63
C ARG A 211 22.49 -13.26 -16.42
N ALA A 212 22.09 -12.10 -16.91
CA ALA A 212 22.99 -11.19 -17.61
C ALA A 212 24.18 -10.75 -16.74
N GLY A 213 25.38 -10.77 -17.29
CA GLY A 213 26.61 -10.39 -16.59
C GLY A 213 27.18 -11.43 -15.62
N VAL A 214 26.64 -12.67 -15.60
CA VAL A 214 27.07 -13.73 -14.69
C VAL A 214 27.57 -14.93 -15.47
N ASN A 215 28.63 -15.61 -15.00
CA ASN A 215 29.17 -16.84 -15.57
C ASN A 215 29.50 -16.76 -17.08
N GLY A 216 30.14 -15.67 -17.51
CA GLY A 216 30.52 -15.47 -18.92
C GLY A 216 29.39 -15.03 -19.86
N VAL A 217 28.20 -14.78 -19.32
CA VAL A 217 27.07 -14.25 -20.11
C VAL A 217 27.20 -12.73 -20.20
N THR A 218 27.16 -12.17 -21.41
CA THR A 218 27.24 -10.71 -21.59
C THR A 218 25.95 -10.02 -21.16
N GLN A 219 26.01 -8.68 -21.04
CA GLN A 219 24.80 -7.87 -20.87
C GLN A 219 24.13 -7.66 -22.25
N PRO A 220 22.79 -7.70 -22.33
CA PRO A 220 22.09 -7.27 -23.54
C PRO A 220 22.27 -5.76 -23.71
N LYS A 221 22.33 -5.28 -24.97
CA LYS A 221 22.52 -3.86 -25.27
C LYS A 221 21.26 -3.26 -25.85
N CYS A 222 21.01 -2.00 -25.52
CA CYS A 222 19.89 -1.27 -26.08
C CYS A 222 20.16 -0.89 -27.55
N ILE A 223 19.28 -1.30 -28.46
CA ILE A 223 19.22 -0.81 -29.85
C ILE A 223 18.26 0.38 -29.94
N TYR A 224 17.07 0.23 -29.34
CA TYR A 224 16.05 1.25 -29.29
C TYR A 224 15.29 1.13 -27.97
N CYS A 225 15.48 2.09 -27.04
CA CYS A 225 14.92 2.06 -25.71
C CYS A 225 14.36 3.45 -25.35
N PRO A 226 13.20 3.84 -25.90
CA PRO A 226 12.61 5.12 -25.59
C PRO A 226 12.31 5.24 -24.10
N ASN A 227 12.56 6.40 -23.55
CA ASN A 227 12.18 6.71 -22.17
C ASN A 227 10.65 6.69 -22.04
N PRO A 228 10.14 6.28 -20.86
CA PRO A 228 8.71 6.38 -20.59
C PRO A 228 8.28 7.84 -20.50
N ASP A 229 7.05 8.10 -20.95
CA ASP A 229 6.39 9.39 -20.68
C ASP A 229 6.09 9.54 -19.20
N TYR A 230 6.09 10.78 -18.73
CA TYR A 230 5.66 11.07 -17.37
C TYR A 230 4.12 11.11 -17.33
N SER A 231 3.50 10.41 -16.39
CA SER A 231 2.05 10.44 -16.26
C SER A 231 1.53 11.80 -15.79
N ASP A 232 0.33 12.19 -16.23
CA ASP A 232 -0.27 13.48 -15.83
C ASP A 232 -0.53 13.53 -14.32
N ALA A 233 -0.99 12.41 -13.72
CA ALA A 233 -1.21 12.31 -12.29
C ALA A 233 0.06 12.52 -11.48
N ALA A 234 1.16 11.85 -11.84
CA ALA A 234 2.43 12.03 -11.15
C ALA A 234 3.01 13.45 -11.36
N ARG A 235 2.76 14.06 -12.54
CA ARG A 235 3.14 15.45 -12.84
C ARG A 235 2.38 16.44 -11.97
N ALA A 236 1.07 16.23 -11.79
CA ALA A 236 0.22 17.11 -10.99
C ALA A 236 0.69 17.20 -9.53
N VAL A 237 1.10 16.07 -8.95
CA VAL A 237 1.61 16.01 -7.56
C VAL A 237 3.14 16.13 -7.46
N LYS A 238 3.81 16.41 -8.56
CA LYS A 238 5.28 16.53 -8.67
C LYS A 238 6.02 15.31 -8.07
N PHE A 239 5.40 14.12 -8.15
CA PHE A 239 5.97 12.90 -7.59
C PHE A 239 7.20 12.47 -8.38
N GLN A 240 8.31 12.23 -7.70
CA GLN A 240 9.54 11.68 -8.27
C GLN A 240 9.83 10.31 -7.68
N GLY A 241 10.30 9.38 -8.48
CA GLY A 241 10.55 8.02 -8.01
C GLY A 241 11.22 7.16 -9.05
N THR A 242 11.44 5.90 -8.69
CA THR A 242 12.11 4.92 -9.54
C THR A 242 11.25 3.68 -9.67
N VAL A 243 11.07 3.21 -10.91
CA VAL A 243 10.49 1.90 -11.23
C VAL A 243 11.61 0.94 -11.56
N VAL A 244 11.59 -0.25 -10.97
CA VAL A 244 12.53 -1.33 -11.29
C VAL A 244 11.76 -2.51 -11.83
N LEU A 245 12.10 -2.91 -13.05
CA LEU A 245 11.50 -4.04 -13.74
C LEU A 245 12.53 -5.15 -13.91
N SER A 246 12.11 -6.41 -13.77
CA SER A 246 12.86 -7.55 -14.25
C SER A 246 12.32 -7.94 -15.62
N VAL A 247 13.18 -7.96 -16.62
CA VAL A 247 12.79 -8.25 -18.00
C VAL A 247 13.55 -9.47 -18.54
N LEU A 248 12.87 -10.27 -19.32
CA LEU A 248 13.48 -11.33 -20.11
C LEU A 248 13.81 -10.78 -21.51
N VAL A 249 15.09 -10.82 -21.88
CA VAL A 249 15.55 -10.55 -23.25
C VAL A 249 15.82 -11.89 -23.92
N THR A 250 15.10 -12.21 -24.99
CA THR A 250 15.26 -13.46 -25.69
C THR A 250 16.52 -13.50 -26.55
N ALA A 251 16.91 -14.68 -27.04
CA ALA A 251 18.06 -14.83 -27.94
C ALA A 251 17.88 -14.07 -29.28
N GLU A 252 16.65 -13.68 -29.63
CA GLU A 252 16.31 -12.84 -30.79
C GLU A 252 16.32 -11.32 -30.44
N GLY A 253 16.64 -10.95 -29.19
CA GLY A 253 16.68 -9.55 -28.72
C GLY A 253 15.30 -8.94 -28.43
N GLN A 254 14.25 -9.76 -28.35
CA GLN A 254 12.92 -9.31 -27.99
C GLN A 254 12.71 -9.31 -26.48
N LEU A 255 11.83 -8.44 -26.00
CA LEU A 255 11.47 -8.40 -24.60
C LEU A 255 10.23 -9.24 -24.32
N ALA A 256 10.35 -10.12 -23.34
CA ALA A 256 9.29 -10.97 -22.85
C ALA A 256 9.30 -10.98 -21.31
N GLY A 257 8.23 -11.42 -20.67
CA GLY A 257 8.18 -11.65 -19.23
C GLY A 257 8.62 -10.44 -18.40
N ILE A 258 7.87 -9.34 -18.44
CA ILE A 258 8.13 -8.13 -17.63
C ILE A 258 7.49 -8.32 -16.25
N TYR A 259 8.30 -8.21 -15.20
CA TYR A 259 7.88 -8.31 -13.79
C TYR A 259 8.29 -7.05 -13.04
N VAL A 260 7.43 -6.57 -12.17
CA VAL A 260 7.69 -5.36 -11.37
C VAL A 260 8.39 -5.76 -10.07
N LEU A 261 9.64 -5.34 -9.90
CA LEU A 261 10.40 -5.51 -8.67
C LEU A 261 10.16 -4.37 -7.68
N LYS A 262 10.06 -3.15 -8.21
CA LYS A 262 9.70 -1.95 -7.47
C LYS A 262 8.82 -1.09 -8.35
N GLY A 263 7.61 -0.83 -7.90
CA GLY A 263 6.69 0.08 -8.57
C GLY A 263 6.82 1.52 -8.08
N ALA A 264 6.15 2.43 -8.79
CA ALA A 264 5.94 3.82 -8.40
C ALA A 264 4.47 4.19 -8.67
N PRO A 265 3.88 5.06 -7.84
CA PRO A 265 2.47 5.43 -7.90
C PRO A 265 2.11 6.29 -9.11
N PHE A 266 0.84 6.69 -9.16
CA PHE A 266 0.29 7.64 -10.14
C PHE A 266 0.50 7.24 -11.60
N GLY A 267 0.45 5.94 -11.90
CA GLY A 267 0.58 5.41 -13.25
C GLY A 267 2.03 5.31 -13.77
N LEU A 268 3.05 5.70 -12.99
CA LEU A 268 4.46 5.63 -13.42
C LEU A 268 4.89 4.19 -13.72
N THR A 269 4.45 3.21 -12.92
CA THR A 269 4.71 1.79 -13.22
C THR A 269 4.10 1.37 -14.55
N ALA A 270 2.88 1.79 -14.85
CA ALA A 270 2.20 1.44 -16.10
C ALA A 270 2.91 2.04 -17.33
N VAL A 271 3.33 3.31 -17.27
CA VAL A 271 4.06 3.93 -18.39
C VAL A 271 5.46 3.33 -18.55
N ALA A 272 6.13 2.93 -17.47
CA ALA A 272 7.40 2.21 -17.52
C ALA A 272 7.26 0.86 -18.25
N ILE A 273 6.25 0.06 -17.87
CA ILE A 273 5.96 -1.22 -18.54
C ILE A 273 5.62 -0.99 -20.03
N LYS A 274 4.80 0.02 -20.34
CA LYS A 274 4.42 0.37 -21.71
C LYS A 274 5.64 0.74 -22.56
N ALA A 275 6.54 1.57 -22.03
CA ALA A 275 7.77 1.94 -22.72
C ALA A 275 8.68 0.73 -22.96
N THR A 276 8.87 -0.10 -21.92
CA THR A 276 9.70 -1.31 -21.99
C THR A 276 9.22 -2.30 -23.06
N ARG A 277 7.92 -2.45 -23.25
CA ARG A 277 7.35 -3.33 -24.32
C ARG A 277 7.75 -2.92 -25.73
N ASN A 278 8.12 -1.66 -25.93
CA ASN A 278 8.55 -1.13 -27.22
C ASN A 278 10.08 -1.17 -27.41
N TRP A 279 10.84 -1.63 -26.43
CA TRP A 279 12.28 -1.69 -26.50
C TRP A 279 12.74 -2.80 -27.46
N ARG A 280 13.88 -2.56 -28.08
CA ARG A 280 14.60 -3.55 -28.92
C ARG A 280 16.02 -3.65 -28.40
N MET A 281 16.46 -4.88 -28.20
CA MET A 281 17.74 -5.16 -27.58
C MET A 281 18.61 -6.00 -28.52
N GLU A 282 19.91 -5.80 -28.49
CA GLU A 282 20.88 -6.78 -28.92
C GLU A 282 20.94 -7.87 -27.85
N PRO A 283 20.77 -9.18 -28.22
CA PRO A 283 20.73 -10.24 -27.23
C PRO A 283 22.06 -10.39 -26.48
N ALA A 284 22.00 -10.93 -25.29
CA ALA A 284 23.18 -11.35 -24.56
C ALA A 284 23.82 -12.56 -25.27
N GLN A 285 25.12 -12.74 -25.06
CA GLN A 285 25.87 -13.87 -25.61
C GLN A 285 26.52 -14.68 -24.50
N LYS A 286 26.59 -15.99 -24.70
CA LYS A 286 27.41 -16.92 -23.96
C LYS A 286 28.25 -17.74 -24.92
N ASP A 287 29.56 -17.71 -24.74
CA ASP A 287 30.50 -18.39 -25.61
C ASP A 287 30.29 -18.07 -27.11
N GLY A 288 29.93 -16.80 -27.40
CA GLY A 288 29.69 -16.30 -28.75
C GLY A 288 28.29 -16.62 -29.34
N ASN A 289 27.45 -17.36 -28.63
CA ASN A 289 26.08 -17.67 -29.06
C ASN A 289 25.05 -16.77 -28.37
N PRO A 290 24.03 -16.27 -29.07
CA PRO A 290 22.97 -15.50 -28.45
C PRO A 290 22.14 -16.38 -27.49
N VAL A 291 21.85 -15.86 -26.32
CA VAL A 291 21.10 -16.56 -25.26
C VAL A 291 20.05 -15.67 -24.64
N SER A 292 18.99 -16.30 -24.17
CA SER A 292 17.97 -15.61 -23.39
C SER A 292 18.48 -15.28 -21.99
N VAL A 293 18.28 -14.03 -21.57
CA VAL A 293 18.74 -13.57 -20.26
C VAL A 293 17.68 -12.79 -19.51
N ARG A 294 17.72 -12.88 -18.19
CA ARG A 294 16.97 -12.00 -17.30
C ARG A 294 17.88 -10.90 -16.79
N THR A 295 17.41 -9.67 -16.90
CA THR A 295 18.12 -8.49 -16.44
C THR A 295 17.16 -7.52 -15.76
N ASN A 296 17.70 -6.62 -14.92
CA ASN A 296 16.92 -5.57 -14.28
C ASN A 296 17.07 -4.26 -15.04
N VAL A 297 15.97 -3.54 -15.16
CA VAL A 297 15.88 -2.22 -15.77
C VAL A 297 15.39 -1.26 -14.73
N GLU A 298 16.12 -0.18 -14.55
CA GLU A 298 15.77 0.91 -13.63
C GLU A 298 15.42 2.17 -14.42
N MET A 299 14.24 2.73 -14.14
CA MET A 299 13.74 3.94 -14.77
C MET A 299 13.47 4.99 -13.70
N ALA A 300 14.29 6.04 -13.69
CA ALA A 300 14.14 7.16 -12.76
C ALA A 300 13.24 8.25 -13.38
N PHE A 301 12.15 8.54 -12.71
CA PHE A 301 11.25 9.64 -13.03
C PHE A 301 11.65 10.86 -12.21
N ARG A 302 12.11 11.92 -12.88
CA ARG A 302 12.51 13.18 -12.27
C ARG A 302 11.87 14.33 -13.05
N LEU A 303 11.43 15.33 -12.33
CA LEU A 303 11.00 16.62 -12.93
C LEU A 303 12.23 17.52 -13.04
N LEU A 304 12.40 18.11 -14.19
CA LEU A 304 13.45 19.10 -14.47
C LEU A 304 13.04 20.47 -13.92
#